data_cbdb6e972daf65dc174fb1ff4866f8d3
#
_entry.id   cbdb6e972daf65dc174fb1ff4866f8d3
#
_cell.length_a   1.000
_cell.length_b   1.000
_cell.length_c   1.000
_cell.angle_alpha   90.00
_cell.angle_beta   90.00
_cell.angle_gamma   90.00
#
_symmetry.space_group_name_H-M   'P 1'
#
loop_
_entity.id
_entity.type
_entity.pdbx_description
1 polymer ?
#
loop_
_entity_poly.entity_id
_entity_poly.type
_entity_poly.pdbx_seq_one_letter_code
_entity_poly.pdbx_strand_id
1 'polypeptide(L)'
;MERKGSHKIALVTGASSGIGLAYARLLAAKGHKLILVSQDSERLNKATFELGSAVMLQLPIDLSQRVGVKKLIESTPTPDVLIANAGVTLPGAIGTIDQSTRDSLYYLLCGGVIDLLESLLPRMSQRKEGRVVVISSIAAITPMRKSAVYASAKAAVARYTDSLAVELRNSPLKLTVSLPGYVRTAAHERAGLGHLKNQIPNWMWLTADEMVQETERASLQGKTSIVPGRVYRWVRPFLGSQLANAAWQYLSSRRA
;
A
#
# COMPACT_ATOMS: atom_id res chain seq x y z
N MET A 1 -15.47 -16.63 22.76
CA MET A 1 -14.77 -17.92 22.75
C MET A 1 -13.34 -17.67 22.24
N GLU A 2 -12.36 -17.75 23.12
CA GLU A 2 -10.95 -17.53 22.76
C GLU A 2 -10.45 -18.71 21.94
N ARG A 3 -9.91 -18.44 20.75
CA ARG A 3 -9.12 -19.43 20.01
C ARG A 3 -7.76 -19.56 20.70
N LYS A 4 -7.68 -20.31 21.80
CA LYS A 4 -6.40 -20.75 22.35
C LYS A 4 -5.67 -21.58 21.27
N GLY A 5 -4.57 -21.06 20.73
CA GLY A 5 -3.71 -21.78 19.77
C GLY A 5 -3.95 -21.50 18.28
N SER A 6 -4.87 -20.59 17.87
CA SER A 6 -5.01 -20.26 16.44
C SER A 6 -4.05 -19.15 16.04
N HIS A 7 -3.26 -19.41 14.99
CA HIS A 7 -2.42 -18.39 14.37
C HIS A 7 -3.27 -17.20 13.89
N LYS A 8 -2.77 -15.96 14.07
CA LYS A 8 -3.38 -14.77 13.50
C LYS A 8 -3.35 -14.85 11.97
N ILE A 9 -4.43 -14.41 11.35
CA ILE A 9 -4.59 -14.40 9.89
C ILE A 9 -4.21 -13.02 9.37
N ALA A 10 -3.35 -12.96 8.36
CA ALA A 10 -2.98 -11.73 7.67
C ALA A 10 -3.37 -11.80 6.19
N LEU A 11 -4.14 -10.82 5.73
CA LEU A 11 -4.48 -10.61 4.33
C LEU A 11 -3.55 -9.56 3.74
N VAL A 12 -2.84 -9.93 2.66
CA VAL A 12 -1.90 -9.04 1.96
C VAL A 12 -2.30 -8.93 0.50
N THR A 13 -2.66 -7.72 0.05
CA THR A 13 -2.94 -7.44 -1.36
C THR A 13 -1.67 -6.98 -2.08
N GLY A 14 -1.52 -7.35 -3.37
CA GLY A 14 -0.29 -7.13 -4.12
C GLY A 14 0.89 -7.94 -3.57
N ALA A 15 0.63 -9.13 -3.04
CA ALA A 15 1.59 -9.95 -2.30
C ALA A 15 2.66 -10.63 -3.16
N SER A 16 2.55 -10.59 -4.49
CA SER A 16 3.44 -11.33 -5.41
C SER A 16 4.80 -10.67 -5.64
N SER A 17 5.03 -9.45 -5.17
CA SER A 17 6.30 -8.75 -5.37
C SER A 17 6.46 -7.51 -4.47
N GLY A 18 7.67 -6.96 -4.42
CA GLY A 18 7.97 -5.66 -3.81
C GLY A 18 7.53 -5.54 -2.36
N ILE A 19 6.83 -4.44 -2.03
CA ILE A 19 6.40 -4.14 -0.65
C ILE A 19 5.43 -5.21 -0.13
N GLY A 20 4.49 -5.68 -0.95
CA GLY A 20 3.54 -6.71 -0.52
C GLY A 20 4.20 -8.04 -0.18
N LEU A 21 5.18 -8.49 -0.98
CA LEU A 21 5.94 -9.70 -0.70
C LEU A 21 6.83 -9.53 0.55
N ALA A 22 7.46 -8.37 0.71
CA ALA A 22 8.24 -8.08 1.92
C ALA A 22 7.37 -8.09 3.19
N TYR A 23 6.13 -7.56 3.11
CA TYR A 23 5.17 -7.69 4.20
C TYR A 23 4.76 -9.13 4.47
N ALA A 24 4.49 -9.91 3.41
CA ALA A 24 4.14 -11.31 3.55
C ALA A 24 5.26 -12.11 4.26
N ARG A 25 6.52 -11.88 3.87
CA ARG A 25 7.70 -12.49 4.55
C ARG A 25 7.77 -12.11 6.03
N LEU A 26 7.63 -10.82 6.33
CA LEU A 26 7.66 -10.33 7.72
C LEU A 26 6.56 -10.96 8.57
N LEU A 27 5.34 -11.04 8.05
CA LEU A 27 4.20 -11.59 8.78
C LEU A 27 4.29 -13.12 8.92
N ALA A 28 4.81 -13.83 7.90
CA ALA A 28 5.13 -15.26 7.99
C ALA A 28 6.15 -15.54 9.10
N ALA A 29 7.24 -14.77 9.13
CA ALA A 29 8.28 -14.89 10.17
C ALA A 29 7.74 -14.61 11.59
N LYS A 30 6.66 -13.83 11.71
CA LYS A 30 5.94 -13.59 12.97
C LYS A 30 4.87 -14.65 13.29
N GLY A 31 4.78 -15.71 12.51
CA GLY A 31 3.87 -16.83 12.75
C GLY A 31 2.42 -16.60 12.27
N HIS A 32 2.17 -15.60 11.42
CA HIS A 32 0.83 -15.41 10.85
C HIS A 32 0.56 -16.43 9.74
N LYS A 33 -0.69 -16.85 9.63
CA LYS A 33 -1.21 -17.52 8.42
C LYS A 33 -1.62 -16.48 7.41
N LEU A 34 -1.20 -16.67 6.15
CA LEU A 34 -1.27 -15.65 5.11
C LEU A 34 -2.37 -15.95 4.09
N ILE A 35 -3.11 -14.91 3.75
CA ILE A 35 -3.96 -14.85 2.55
C ILE A 35 -3.25 -13.91 1.58
N LEU A 36 -2.76 -14.45 0.47
CA LEU A 36 -2.01 -13.69 -0.53
C LEU A 36 -2.89 -13.39 -1.74
N VAL A 37 -2.95 -12.12 -2.14
CA VAL A 37 -3.75 -11.66 -3.29
C VAL A 37 -2.88 -10.94 -4.29
N SER A 38 -2.98 -11.32 -5.57
CA SER A 38 -2.35 -10.64 -6.71
C SER A 38 -3.05 -11.05 -8.00
N GLN A 39 -3.08 -10.19 -9.01
CA GLN A 39 -3.58 -10.54 -10.33
C GLN A 39 -2.63 -11.46 -11.11
N ASP A 40 -1.33 -11.40 -10.84
CA ASP A 40 -0.31 -12.20 -11.51
C ASP A 40 -0.17 -13.56 -10.82
N SER A 41 -0.77 -14.57 -11.41
CA SER A 41 -0.81 -15.93 -10.87
C SER A 41 0.57 -16.59 -10.81
N GLU A 42 1.43 -16.36 -11.80
CA GLU A 42 2.77 -16.97 -11.85
C GLU A 42 3.65 -16.44 -10.70
N ARG A 43 3.72 -15.11 -10.54
CA ARG A 43 4.47 -14.51 -9.42
C ARG A 43 3.85 -14.84 -8.07
N LEU A 44 2.52 -14.96 -8.00
CA LEU A 44 1.84 -15.36 -6.78
C LEU A 44 2.18 -16.80 -6.40
N ASN A 45 2.25 -17.71 -7.37
CA ASN A 45 2.70 -19.09 -7.14
C ASN A 45 4.14 -19.15 -6.61
N LYS A 46 5.05 -18.35 -7.18
CA LYS A 46 6.44 -18.25 -6.69
C LYS A 46 6.50 -17.76 -5.24
N ALA A 47 5.72 -16.71 -4.91
CA ALA A 47 5.63 -16.20 -3.54
C ALA A 47 5.02 -17.22 -2.57
N THR A 48 4.00 -17.96 -3.01
CA THR A 48 3.37 -19.03 -2.22
C THR A 48 4.35 -20.17 -1.95
N PHE A 49 5.10 -20.59 -2.97
CA PHE A 49 6.13 -21.63 -2.82
C PHE A 49 7.22 -21.19 -1.83
N GLU A 50 7.69 -19.95 -1.94
CA GLU A 50 8.71 -19.38 -1.05
C GLU A 50 8.23 -19.36 0.43
N LEU A 51 6.98 -18.95 0.67
CA LEU A 51 6.42 -18.79 2.02
C LEU A 51 5.87 -20.09 2.60
N GLY A 52 5.73 -21.12 1.79
CA GLY A 52 5.41 -22.49 2.18
C GLY A 52 4.16 -22.60 3.06
N SER A 53 4.27 -23.31 4.17
CA SER A 53 3.15 -23.60 5.08
C SER A 53 2.55 -22.39 5.79
N ALA A 54 3.19 -21.22 5.70
CA ALA A 54 2.60 -19.98 6.21
C ALA A 54 1.40 -19.53 5.34
N VAL A 55 1.36 -19.89 4.05
CA VAL A 55 0.27 -19.52 3.15
C VAL A 55 -0.93 -20.44 3.37
N MET A 56 -2.02 -19.84 3.83
CA MET A 56 -3.30 -20.52 4.02
C MET A 56 -4.16 -20.49 2.75
N LEU A 57 -4.09 -19.37 2.02
CA LEU A 57 -4.90 -19.16 0.83
C LEU A 57 -4.16 -18.24 -0.14
N GLN A 58 -4.13 -18.61 -1.43
CA GLN A 58 -3.68 -17.73 -2.50
C GLN A 58 -4.85 -17.43 -3.44
N LEU A 59 -5.02 -16.17 -3.81
CA LEU A 59 -6.12 -15.67 -4.60
C LEU A 59 -5.59 -14.89 -5.80
N PRO A 60 -5.56 -15.49 -7.00
CA PRO A 60 -5.23 -14.77 -8.24
C PRO A 60 -6.43 -13.91 -8.65
N ILE A 61 -6.51 -12.70 -8.12
CA ILE A 61 -7.64 -11.77 -8.32
C ILE A 61 -7.12 -10.41 -8.78
N ASP A 62 -7.77 -9.85 -9.81
CA ASP A 62 -7.58 -8.49 -10.26
C ASP A 62 -8.44 -7.53 -9.43
N LEU A 63 -7.78 -6.68 -8.64
CA LEU A 63 -8.42 -5.68 -7.77
C LEU A 63 -8.66 -4.33 -8.48
N SER A 64 -8.33 -4.19 -9.76
CA SER A 64 -8.68 -3.02 -10.57
C SER A 64 -10.15 -2.99 -10.97
N GLN A 65 -10.89 -4.07 -10.68
CA GLN A 65 -12.29 -4.26 -11.03
C GLN A 65 -13.14 -4.52 -9.77
N ARG A 66 -14.35 -3.95 -9.71
CA ARG A 66 -15.28 -4.14 -8.58
C ARG A 66 -15.59 -5.63 -8.32
N VAL A 67 -15.76 -6.41 -9.39
CA VAL A 67 -16.02 -7.85 -9.28
C VAL A 67 -14.86 -8.58 -8.57
N GLY A 68 -13.62 -8.15 -8.79
CA GLY A 68 -12.45 -8.71 -8.11
C GLY A 68 -12.45 -8.41 -6.61
N VAL A 69 -12.70 -7.17 -6.23
CA VAL A 69 -12.77 -6.79 -4.81
C VAL A 69 -13.93 -7.52 -4.10
N LYS A 70 -15.10 -7.61 -4.75
CA LYS A 70 -16.25 -8.38 -4.23
C LYS A 70 -15.86 -9.84 -4.00
N LYS A 71 -15.26 -10.49 -5.01
CA LYS A 71 -14.78 -11.87 -4.91
C LYS A 71 -13.79 -12.05 -3.76
N LEU A 72 -12.85 -11.11 -3.58
CA LEU A 72 -11.91 -11.14 -2.45
C LEU A 72 -12.64 -11.14 -1.11
N ILE A 73 -13.58 -10.21 -0.92
CA ILE A 73 -14.35 -10.06 0.33
C ILE A 73 -15.14 -11.34 0.66
N GLU A 74 -15.76 -11.95 -0.36
CA GLU A 74 -16.56 -13.17 -0.20
C GLU A 74 -15.70 -14.42 0.05
N SER A 75 -14.49 -14.46 -0.53
CA SER A 75 -13.59 -15.62 -0.45
C SER A 75 -12.72 -15.64 0.80
N THR A 76 -12.69 -14.54 1.60
CA THR A 76 -11.75 -14.44 2.72
C THR A 76 -12.43 -14.46 4.08
N PRO A 77 -11.90 -15.25 5.04
CA PRO A 77 -12.28 -15.10 6.44
C PRO A 77 -11.85 -13.72 6.95
N THR A 78 -12.46 -13.24 8.01
CA THR A 78 -12.07 -11.98 8.64
C THR A 78 -10.59 -12.03 9.08
N PRO A 79 -9.70 -11.20 8.54
CA PRO A 79 -8.29 -11.19 8.95
C PRO A 79 -8.09 -10.50 10.31
N ASP A 80 -6.98 -10.79 10.98
CA ASP A 80 -6.50 -10.04 12.14
C ASP A 80 -5.61 -8.88 11.72
N VAL A 81 -4.93 -9.04 10.56
CA VAL A 81 -4.08 -8.02 9.94
C VAL A 81 -4.45 -7.87 8.48
N LEU A 82 -4.70 -6.63 8.04
CA LEU A 82 -4.93 -6.30 6.63
C LEU A 82 -3.81 -5.38 6.13
N ILE A 83 -3.13 -5.79 5.07
CA ILE A 83 -2.17 -4.96 4.32
C ILE A 83 -2.78 -4.62 2.95
N ALA A 84 -3.40 -3.45 2.85
CA ALA A 84 -3.93 -2.91 1.61
C ALA A 84 -2.80 -2.23 0.82
N ASN A 85 -2.11 -3.05 0.00
CA ASN A 85 -0.90 -2.65 -0.72
C ASN A 85 -1.02 -2.73 -2.24
N ALA A 86 -1.95 -3.53 -2.79
CA ALA A 86 -2.09 -3.66 -4.24
C ALA A 86 -2.09 -2.31 -4.95
N GLY A 87 -1.30 -2.19 -6.00
CA GLY A 87 -1.19 -0.95 -6.74
C GLY A 87 -0.11 -1.00 -7.81
N VAL A 88 -0.25 -0.11 -8.76
CA VAL A 88 0.71 0.10 -9.84
C VAL A 88 1.02 1.59 -9.96
N THR A 89 2.19 1.92 -10.50
CA THR A 89 2.53 3.28 -10.91
C THR A 89 2.28 3.38 -12.40
N LEU A 90 1.56 4.39 -12.84
CA LEU A 90 1.33 4.68 -14.25
C LEU A 90 1.64 6.14 -14.52
N PRO A 91 2.78 6.45 -15.15
CA PRO A 91 3.07 7.81 -15.58
C PRO A 91 2.26 8.15 -16.84
N GLY A 92 1.79 9.39 -16.94
CA GLY A 92 1.11 9.89 -18.12
C GLY A 92 0.97 11.40 -18.07
N ALA A 93 1.21 12.06 -19.21
CA ALA A 93 0.93 13.48 -19.36
C ALA A 93 -0.59 13.71 -19.43
N ILE A 94 -1.01 14.96 -19.29
CA ILE A 94 -2.40 15.34 -19.46
C ILE A 94 -2.92 14.87 -20.83
N GLY A 95 -4.08 14.21 -20.83
CA GLY A 95 -4.73 13.70 -22.04
C GLY A 95 -4.15 12.43 -22.65
N THR A 96 -3.04 11.86 -22.12
CA THR A 96 -2.38 10.67 -22.71
C THR A 96 -2.86 9.34 -22.13
N ILE A 97 -3.55 9.34 -21.00
CA ILE A 97 -4.11 8.13 -20.40
C ILE A 97 -5.60 8.09 -20.77
N ASP A 98 -6.04 7.03 -21.42
CA ASP A 98 -7.45 6.84 -21.77
C ASP A 98 -8.34 6.70 -20.53
N GLN A 99 -9.65 6.89 -20.71
CA GLN A 99 -10.60 6.91 -19.60
C GLN A 99 -10.65 5.56 -18.87
N SER A 100 -10.72 4.46 -19.58
CA SER A 100 -10.85 3.12 -18.98
C SER A 100 -9.65 2.76 -18.12
N THR A 101 -8.45 3.12 -18.59
CA THR A 101 -7.20 2.97 -17.82
C THR A 101 -7.19 3.87 -16.58
N ARG A 102 -7.65 5.13 -16.69
CA ARG A 102 -7.76 6.02 -15.51
C ARG A 102 -8.74 5.47 -14.47
N ASP A 103 -9.91 5.00 -14.91
CA ASP A 103 -10.96 4.47 -14.03
C ASP A 103 -10.46 3.22 -13.30
N SER A 104 -9.84 2.28 -14.02
CA SER A 104 -9.26 1.07 -13.44
C SER A 104 -8.12 1.39 -12.47
N LEU A 105 -7.23 2.33 -12.82
CA LEU A 105 -6.13 2.76 -11.94
C LEU A 105 -6.67 3.42 -10.67
N TYR A 106 -7.63 4.34 -10.81
CA TYR A 106 -8.21 5.05 -9.68
C TYR A 106 -8.97 4.09 -8.75
N TYR A 107 -9.69 3.13 -9.34
CA TYR A 107 -10.37 2.10 -8.56
C TYR A 107 -9.37 1.21 -7.80
N LEU A 108 -8.32 0.70 -8.46
CA LEU A 108 -7.28 -0.11 -7.81
C LEU A 108 -6.61 0.61 -6.64
N LEU A 109 -6.29 1.90 -6.81
CA LEU A 109 -5.48 2.66 -5.86
C LEU A 109 -6.29 3.33 -4.74
N CYS A 110 -7.60 3.52 -4.95
CA CYS A 110 -8.47 4.24 -4.02
C CYS A 110 -9.81 3.53 -3.82
N GLY A 111 -10.70 3.50 -4.83
CA GLY A 111 -12.07 3.01 -4.67
C GLY A 111 -12.14 1.56 -4.17
N GLY A 112 -11.35 0.66 -4.76
CA GLY A 112 -11.30 -0.74 -4.35
C GLY A 112 -10.71 -0.94 -2.96
N VAL A 113 -9.76 -0.07 -2.53
CA VAL A 113 -9.26 -0.08 -1.15
C VAL A 113 -10.37 0.35 -0.18
N ILE A 114 -11.13 1.39 -0.52
CA ILE A 114 -12.27 1.85 0.29
C ILE A 114 -13.32 0.73 0.40
N ASP A 115 -13.75 0.13 -0.72
CA ASP A 115 -14.73 -0.96 -0.74
C ASP A 115 -14.26 -2.15 0.15
N LEU A 116 -12.96 -2.47 0.12
CA LEU A 116 -12.36 -3.51 0.94
C LEU A 116 -12.39 -3.15 2.43
N LEU A 117 -12.03 -1.92 2.79
CA LEU A 117 -12.01 -1.45 4.17
C LEU A 117 -13.44 -1.38 4.74
N GLU A 118 -14.40 -0.75 4.03
CA GLU A 118 -15.80 -0.66 4.42
C GLU A 118 -16.43 -2.04 4.69
N SER A 119 -16.01 -3.06 3.94
CA SER A 119 -16.54 -4.43 4.09
C SER A 119 -15.86 -5.22 5.22
N LEU A 120 -14.56 -5.05 5.43
CA LEU A 120 -13.80 -5.87 6.39
C LEU A 120 -13.72 -5.24 7.78
N LEU A 121 -13.64 -3.91 7.92
CA LEU A 121 -13.47 -3.27 9.21
C LEU A 121 -14.62 -3.52 10.19
N PRO A 122 -15.91 -3.50 9.78
CA PRO A 122 -17.01 -3.87 10.70
C PRO A 122 -16.87 -5.29 11.26
N ARG A 123 -16.38 -6.22 10.43
CA ARG A 123 -16.12 -7.62 10.85
C ARG A 123 -14.89 -7.72 11.75
N MET A 124 -13.83 -6.94 11.45
CA MET A 124 -12.59 -6.90 12.24
C MET A 124 -12.82 -6.23 13.60
N SER A 125 -13.66 -5.20 13.70
CA SER A 125 -13.95 -4.47 14.94
C SER A 125 -14.69 -5.33 16.00
N GLN A 126 -15.32 -6.42 15.59
CA GLN A 126 -15.92 -7.39 16.51
C GLN A 126 -14.88 -8.26 17.24
N ARG A 127 -13.59 -8.14 16.86
CA ARG A 127 -12.50 -8.84 17.53
C ARG A 127 -11.89 -7.98 18.65
N LYS A 128 -11.17 -8.61 19.58
CA LYS A 128 -10.46 -7.91 20.68
C LYS A 128 -9.35 -6.98 20.19
N GLU A 129 -8.77 -7.28 19.03
CA GLU A 129 -7.71 -6.51 18.40
C GLU A 129 -7.71 -6.76 16.90
N GLY A 130 -7.27 -5.77 16.14
CA GLY A 130 -7.07 -5.87 14.71
C GLY A 130 -6.15 -4.76 14.22
N ARG A 131 -5.55 -4.97 13.06
CA ARG A 131 -4.60 -4.01 12.50
C ARG A 131 -4.72 -3.90 10.99
N VAL A 132 -4.71 -2.67 10.53
CA VAL A 132 -4.80 -2.33 9.11
C VAL A 132 -3.66 -1.39 8.73
N VAL A 133 -2.99 -1.72 7.64
CA VAL A 133 -1.98 -0.86 7.01
C VAL A 133 -2.39 -0.60 5.57
N VAL A 134 -2.54 0.68 5.23
CA VAL A 134 -2.82 1.14 3.87
C VAL A 134 -1.55 1.72 3.28
N ILE A 135 -1.09 1.19 2.16
CA ILE A 135 0.09 1.68 1.46
C ILE A 135 -0.34 2.75 0.43
N SER A 136 -0.14 4.00 0.81
CA SER A 136 -0.28 5.15 -0.08
C SER A 136 1.08 5.50 -0.72
N SER A 137 1.45 6.76 -0.77
CA SER A 137 2.71 7.25 -1.33
C SER A 137 3.00 8.67 -0.84
N ILE A 138 4.26 9.08 -0.88
CA ILE A 138 4.65 10.49 -0.72
C ILE A 138 4.00 11.39 -1.80
N ALA A 139 3.62 10.82 -2.95
CA ALA A 139 2.85 11.50 -3.99
C ALA A 139 1.47 12.01 -3.50
N ALA A 140 0.96 11.49 -2.38
CA ALA A 140 -0.26 11.98 -1.74
C ALA A 140 -0.10 13.39 -1.16
N ILE A 141 1.13 13.81 -0.87
CA ILE A 141 1.45 15.09 -0.21
C ILE A 141 2.44 15.93 -1.02
N THR A 142 2.93 15.44 -2.16
CA THR A 142 3.91 16.15 -3.01
C THR A 142 3.44 16.08 -4.46
N PRO A 143 3.31 17.23 -5.15
CA PRO A 143 3.01 17.23 -6.59
C PRO A 143 4.08 16.51 -7.39
N MET A 144 3.65 15.63 -8.31
CA MET A 144 4.56 14.87 -9.17
C MET A 144 4.19 15.06 -10.63
N ARG A 145 5.17 15.44 -11.44
CA ARG A 145 5.01 15.61 -12.90
C ARG A 145 4.62 14.27 -13.54
N LYS A 146 3.71 14.30 -14.53
CA LYS A 146 3.20 13.12 -15.25
C LYS A 146 2.60 12.03 -14.37
N SER A 147 2.12 12.39 -13.16
CA SER A 147 1.58 11.42 -12.20
C SER A 147 0.28 11.92 -11.54
N ALA A 148 -0.44 12.85 -12.17
CA ALA A 148 -1.61 13.51 -11.57
C ALA A 148 -2.69 12.49 -11.13
N VAL A 149 -3.04 11.52 -11.98
CA VAL A 149 -4.03 10.49 -11.69
C VAL A 149 -3.58 9.59 -10.53
N TYR A 150 -2.32 9.17 -10.55
CA TYR A 150 -1.74 8.38 -9.46
C TYR A 150 -1.70 9.16 -8.14
N ALA A 151 -1.21 10.39 -8.18
CA ALA A 151 -1.08 11.23 -6.98
C ALA A 151 -2.44 11.54 -6.36
N SER A 152 -3.46 11.86 -7.19
CA SER A 152 -4.82 12.12 -6.70
C SER A 152 -5.45 10.88 -6.04
N ALA A 153 -5.31 9.70 -6.63
CA ALA A 153 -5.81 8.46 -6.03
C ALA A 153 -5.10 8.14 -4.70
N LYS A 154 -3.77 8.33 -4.63
CA LYS A 154 -2.99 8.12 -3.40
C LYS A 154 -3.30 9.18 -2.33
N ALA A 155 -3.60 10.42 -2.72
CA ALA A 155 -4.06 11.45 -1.80
C ALA A 155 -5.47 11.14 -1.25
N ALA A 156 -6.38 10.71 -2.12
CA ALA A 156 -7.74 10.34 -1.72
C ALA A 156 -7.76 9.19 -0.71
N VAL A 157 -7.06 8.08 -0.99
CA VAL A 157 -7.01 6.94 -0.05
C VAL A 157 -6.29 7.28 1.24
N ALA A 158 -5.26 8.15 1.20
CA ALA A 158 -4.59 8.60 2.42
C ALA A 158 -5.54 9.43 3.29
N ARG A 159 -6.28 10.38 2.70
CA ARG A 159 -7.23 11.21 3.44
C ARG A 159 -8.40 10.40 3.99
N TYR A 160 -8.92 9.45 3.19
CA TYR A 160 -9.94 8.51 3.67
C TYR A 160 -9.43 7.74 4.91
N THR A 161 -8.21 7.20 4.84
CA THR A 161 -7.61 6.44 5.94
C THR A 161 -7.39 7.31 7.20
N ASP A 162 -6.94 8.57 7.03
CA ASP A 162 -6.78 9.51 8.13
C ASP A 162 -8.12 9.81 8.84
N SER A 163 -9.20 10.03 8.06
CA SER A 163 -10.55 10.28 8.61
C SER A 163 -11.08 9.07 9.36
N LEU A 164 -10.94 7.89 8.74
CA LEU A 164 -11.36 6.63 9.36
C LEU A 164 -10.59 6.31 10.65
N ALA A 165 -9.30 6.69 10.73
CA ALA A 165 -8.52 6.54 11.96
C ALA A 165 -9.04 7.41 13.12
N VAL A 166 -9.68 8.55 12.82
CA VAL A 166 -10.35 9.38 13.84
C VAL A 166 -11.61 8.68 14.35
N GLU A 167 -12.41 8.11 13.46
CA GLU A 167 -13.62 7.36 13.82
C GLU A 167 -13.30 6.12 14.66
N LEU A 168 -12.22 5.43 14.33
CA LEU A 168 -11.79 4.20 14.99
C LEU A 168 -10.94 4.43 16.26
N ARG A 169 -10.80 5.67 16.74
CA ARG A 169 -9.92 6.01 17.90
C ARG A 169 -10.22 5.17 19.14
N ASN A 170 -11.49 4.88 19.39
CA ASN A 170 -11.96 4.08 20.55
C ASN A 170 -12.25 2.62 20.18
N SER A 171 -11.86 2.19 18.98
CA SER A 171 -12.00 0.82 18.48
C SER A 171 -10.79 -0.02 18.88
N PRO A 172 -10.91 -1.36 18.96
CA PRO A 172 -9.76 -2.25 19.11
C PRO A 172 -8.86 -2.30 17.87
N LEU A 173 -9.21 -1.60 16.78
CA LEU A 173 -8.46 -1.57 15.54
C LEU A 173 -7.38 -0.51 15.53
N LYS A 174 -6.18 -0.86 15.07
CA LYS A 174 -5.11 0.08 14.75
C LYS A 174 -5.06 0.27 13.25
N LEU A 175 -5.22 1.51 12.80
CA LEU A 175 -5.20 1.87 11.40
C LEU A 175 -4.02 2.79 11.11
N THR A 176 -3.21 2.44 10.11
CA THR A 176 -2.01 3.19 9.72
C THR A 176 -1.97 3.40 8.22
N VAL A 177 -1.86 4.64 7.76
CA VAL A 177 -1.48 4.95 6.38
C VAL A 177 0.03 5.13 6.29
N SER A 178 0.66 4.43 5.36
CA SER A 178 2.08 4.57 5.04
C SER A 178 2.25 5.36 3.75
N LEU A 179 3.13 6.35 3.77
CA LEU A 179 3.42 7.27 2.68
C LEU A 179 4.88 7.09 2.24
N PRO A 180 5.26 5.94 1.63
CA PRO A 180 6.63 5.71 1.21
C PRO A 180 7.05 6.66 0.08
N GLY A 181 8.35 7.02 0.09
CA GLY A 181 9.03 7.64 -1.03
C GLY A 181 9.45 6.59 -2.06
N TYR A 182 10.66 6.74 -2.61
CA TYR A 182 11.19 5.77 -3.58
C TYR A 182 11.59 4.47 -2.87
N VAL A 183 10.98 3.36 -3.28
CA VAL A 183 11.28 2.02 -2.77
C VAL A 183 11.82 1.15 -3.90
N ARG A 184 12.95 0.48 -3.70
CA ARG A 184 13.58 -0.42 -4.67
C ARG A 184 12.70 -1.65 -4.87
N THR A 185 11.89 -1.61 -5.91
CA THR A 185 11.03 -2.72 -6.34
C THR A 185 11.00 -2.77 -7.86
N ALA A 186 10.59 -3.90 -8.41
CA ALA A 186 10.39 -4.03 -9.86
C ALA A 186 9.17 -3.22 -10.38
N ALA A 187 8.43 -2.53 -9.51
CA ALA A 187 7.27 -1.73 -9.92
C ALA A 187 7.65 -0.57 -10.85
N HIS A 188 8.77 0.12 -10.57
CA HIS A 188 9.26 1.20 -11.42
C HIS A 188 9.69 0.71 -12.81
N GLU A 189 10.34 -0.45 -12.88
CA GLU A 189 10.73 -1.05 -14.17
C GLU A 189 9.51 -1.43 -14.99
N ARG A 190 8.52 -2.08 -14.38
CA ARG A 190 7.26 -2.43 -15.04
C ARG A 190 6.46 -1.22 -15.52
N ALA A 191 6.62 -0.07 -14.87
CA ALA A 191 5.99 1.19 -15.25
C ALA A 191 6.81 1.99 -16.30
N GLY A 192 7.91 1.45 -16.85
CA GLY A 192 8.79 2.18 -17.76
C GLY A 192 9.62 3.27 -17.08
N LEU A 193 9.66 3.28 -15.74
CA LEU A 193 10.36 4.27 -14.93
C LEU A 193 11.74 3.79 -14.45
N GLY A 194 12.34 2.79 -15.09
CA GLY A 194 13.66 2.26 -14.73
C GLY A 194 14.77 3.31 -14.73
N HIS A 195 14.66 4.32 -15.61
CA HIS A 195 15.60 5.45 -15.70
C HIS A 195 15.68 6.27 -14.39
N LEU A 196 14.65 6.25 -13.55
CA LEU A 196 14.67 6.95 -12.26
C LEU A 196 15.79 6.45 -11.34
N LYS A 197 16.25 5.21 -11.49
CA LYS A 197 17.37 4.68 -10.71
C LYS A 197 18.64 5.50 -10.87
N ASN A 198 18.85 6.08 -12.06
CA ASN A 198 20.02 6.91 -12.39
C ASN A 198 19.80 8.39 -12.07
N GLN A 199 18.55 8.83 -11.95
CA GLN A 199 18.20 10.24 -11.73
C GLN A 199 18.01 10.57 -10.24
N ILE A 200 17.56 9.60 -9.46
CA ILE A 200 17.30 9.78 -8.04
C ILE A 200 18.50 9.31 -7.23
N PRO A 201 19.07 10.17 -6.37
CA PRO A 201 20.20 9.81 -5.52
C PRO A 201 19.96 8.54 -4.69
N ASN A 202 20.98 7.70 -4.55
CA ASN A 202 20.88 6.42 -3.87
C ASN A 202 20.34 6.51 -2.42
N TRP A 203 20.68 7.59 -1.70
CA TRP A 203 20.23 7.82 -0.33
C TRP A 203 18.73 8.13 -0.19
N MET A 204 18.03 8.41 -1.29
CA MET A 204 16.56 8.55 -1.33
C MET A 204 15.84 7.22 -1.55
N TRP A 205 16.55 6.15 -1.88
CA TRP A 205 15.95 4.84 -2.10
C TRP A 205 15.94 4.02 -0.81
N LEU A 206 14.76 3.50 -0.47
CA LEU A 206 14.60 2.48 0.56
C LEU A 206 14.54 1.10 -0.07
N THR A 207 14.97 0.09 0.65
CA THR A 207 14.60 -1.29 0.34
C THR A 207 13.14 -1.54 0.76
N ALA A 208 12.51 -2.56 0.17
CA ALA A 208 11.16 -2.94 0.59
C ALA A 208 11.12 -3.38 2.05
N ASP A 209 12.16 -4.07 2.51
CA ASP A 209 12.26 -4.57 3.89
C ASP A 209 12.41 -3.43 4.91
N GLU A 210 13.27 -2.44 4.66
CA GLU A 210 13.40 -1.26 5.52
C GLU A 210 12.08 -0.50 5.64
N MET A 211 11.41 -0.25 4.50
CA MET A 211 10.11 0.41 4.44
C MET A 211 9.06 -0.35 5.25
N VAL A 212 9.00 -1.68 5.07
CA VAL A 212 8.04 -2.55 5.75
C VAL A 212 8.31 -2.59 7.25
N GLN A 213 9.56 -2.74 7.69
CA GLN A 213 9.92 -2.75 9.11
C GLN A 213 9.55 -1.45 9.83
N GLU A 214 9.82 -0.29 9.20
CA GLU A 214 9.45 1.00 9.77
C GLU A 214 7.93 1.18 9.86
N THR A 215 7.21 0.81 8.79
CA THR A 215 5.74 0.89 8.76
C THR A 215 5.11 -0.06 9.78
N GLU A 216 5.60 -1.28 9.85
CA GLU A 216 5.13 -2.29 10.81
C GLU A 216 5.31 -1.81 12.26
N ARG A 217 6.48 -1.25 12.59
CA ARG A 217 6.74 -0.69 13.91
C ARG A 217 5.78 0.45 14.25
N ALA A 218 5.52 1.34 13.30
CA ALA A 218 4.56 2.44 13.48
C ALA A 218 3.15 1.92 13.70
N SER A 219 2.73 0.93 12.92
CA SER A 219 1.41 0.30 13.03
C SER A 219 1.21 -0.42 14.37
N LEU A 220 2.22 -1.15 14.84
CA LEU A 220 2.18 -1.78 16.17
C LEU A 220 2.06 -0.75 17.30
N GLN A 221 2.67 0.42 17.15
CA GLN A 221 2.56 1.55 18.08
C GLN A 221 1.22 2.30 17.96
N GLY A 222 0.34 1.95 17.02
CA GLY A 222 -0.93 2.63 16.79
C GLY A 222 -0.80 4.02 16.15
N LYS A 223 0.31 4.31 15.47
CA LYS A 223 0.46 5.56 14.72
C LYS A 223 -0.47 5.54 13.51
N THR A 224 -1.27 6.58 13.34
CA THR A 224 -2.23 6.69 12.24
C THR A 224 -1.57 6.96 10.89
N SER A 225 -0.39 7.58 10.87
CA SER A 225 0.34 7.92 9.65
C SER A 225 1.85 7.79 9.84
N ILE A 226 2.54 7.32 8.81
CA ILE A 226 4.02 7.29 8.75
C ILE A 226 4.53 7.63 7.36
N VAL A 227 5.64 8.37 7.31
CA VAL A 227 6.50 8.51 6.14
C VAL A 227 7.78 7.70 6.43
N PRO A 228 7.94 6.49 5.85
CA PRO A 228 9.13 5.68 6.06
C PRO A 228 10.38 6.33 5.45
N GLY A 229 11.54 6.06 6.05
CA GLY A 229 12.82 6.61 5.66
C GLY A 229 13.16 7.91 6.39
N ARG A 230 14.39 7.96 6.94
CA ARG A 230 14.86 9.11 7.75
C ARG A 230 14.78 10.42 6.98
N VAL A 231 15.23 10.42 5.73
CA VAL A 231 15.24 11.61 4.87
C VAL A 231 13.83 12.13 4.63
N TYR A 232 12.90 11.25 4.25
CA TYR A 232 11.51 11.64 4.00
C TYR A 232 10.82 12.18 5.24
N ARG A 233 11.13 11.66 6.44
CA ARG A 233 10.63 12.21 7.70
C ARG A 233 11.13 13.62 7.97
N TRP A 234 12.39 13.88 7.67
CA TRP A 234 12.99 15.21 7.85
C TRP A 234 12.37 16.26 6.93
N VAL A 235 12.11 15.90 5.68
CA VAL A 235 11.52 16.85 4.71
C VAL A 235 9.98 16.91 4.78
N ARG A 236 9.32 15.99 5.49
CA ARG A 236 7.85 15.94 5.61
C ARG A 236 7.20 17.27 6.00
N PRO A 237 7.69 18.04 6.99
CA PRO A 237 7.07 19.30 7.38
C PRO A 237 7.05 20.35 6.26
N PHE A 238 7.96 20.22 5.31
CA PHE A 238 8.08 21.13 4.16
C PHE A 238 7.31 20.63 2.94
N LEU A 239 7.02 19.32 2.85
CA LEU A 239 6.27 18.74 1.75
C LEU A 239 4.81 19.23 1.80
N GLY A 240 4.30 19.73 0.65
CA GLY A 240 2.97 20.33 0.57
C GLY A 240 2.92 21.82 0.92
N SER A 241 4.00 22.44 1.46
CA SER A 241 4.08 23.88 1.61
C SER A 241 4.21 24.56 0.24
N GLN A 242 3.68 25.77 0.09
CA GLN A 242 3.81 26.54 -1.17
C GLN A 242 5.26 26.75 -1.59
N LEU A 243 6.16 27.00 -0.64
CA LEU A 243 7.59 27.17 -0.90
C LEU A 243 8.26 25.87 -1.39
N ALA A 244 7.95 24.72 -0.77
CA ALA A 244 8.49 23.43 -1.20
C ALA A 244 7.94 23.02 -2.56
N ASN A 245 6.66 23.30 -2.83
CA ASN A 245 6.05 23.05 -4.13
C ASN A 245 6.68 23.92 -5.22
N ALA A 246 6.94 25.20 -4.96
CA ALA A 246 7.64 26.10 -5.90
C ALA A 246 9.07 25.64 -6.16
N ALA A 247 9.82 25.28 -5.10
CA ALA A 247 11.18 24.75 -5.24
C ALA A 247 11.20 23.43 -6.01
N TRP A 248 10.26 22.53 -5.76
CA TRP A 248 10.14 21.27 -6.49
C TRP A 248 9.77 21.48 -7.96
N GLN A 249 8.85 22.38 -8.27
CA GLN A 249 8.48 22.75 -9.64
C GLN A 249 9.69 23.33 -10.38
N TYR A 250 10.45 24.24 -9.76
CA TYR A 250 11.66 24.83 -10.34
C TYR A 250 12.74 23.79 -10.62
N LEU A 251 13.00 22.88 -9.67
CA LEU A 251 13.99 21.81 -9.85
C LEU A 251 13.58 20.77 -10.90
N SER A 252 12.28 20.48 -10.99
CA SER A 252 11.74 19.53 -11.96
C SER A 252 11.62 20.10 -13.38
N SER A 253 11.47 21.44 -13.54
CA SER A 253 11.41 22.10 -14.84
C SER A 253 12.77 22.19 -15.54
N ARG A 254 13.88 22.21 -14.79
CA ARG A 254 15.25 22.25 -15.34
C ARG A 254 15.78 20.90 -15.84
N ARG A 255 15.02 19.81 -15.62
CA ARG A 255 15.39 18.44 -16.01
C ARG A 255 14.49 17.86 -17.10
N ALA A 256 13.79 18.73 -17.85
CA ALA A 256 12.94 18.38 -18.99
C ALA A 256 13.71 18.47 -20.29
#